data_75ebd201b47e579901d3762fa70eccdc
#
_entry.id   75ebd201b47e579901d3762fa70eccdc
#
_cell.length_a   1.000
_cell.length_b   1.000
_cell.length_c   1.000
_cell.angle_alpha   90.00
_cell.angle_beta   90.00
_cell.angle_gamma   90.00
#
_symmetry.space_group_name_H-M   'P 1'
#
loop_
_entity.id
_entity.type
_entity.pdbx_description
1 polymer ?
#
loop_
_entity_poly.entity_id
_entity_poly.type
_entity_poly.pdbx_seq_one_letter_code
_entity_poly.pdbx_strand_id
1 'polypeptide(L)'
;MADTKTPRRALLVGVPLLALAIAAVVAFVVFRGPPPVPIRVDGQQMLVDEGTTFGSLLASEHLEARNGRLLDVDGGILQRRHDPGRILLNGLEPPSRGVLLADGDRIDVLDGKDETEPTVRTTRRLGTLQAPNPARTLGRGPSDITTVRGQLSNLLVRSTIRRVGPIEQPNAVALTFDDGPWPNHTAKILSILERMKVKATFFVVGSWAERYPMLVRRARAMGMQIGSHSWSHPYDPPFDSLPTQKVEREIADTDALLDRLGIHTGLFRPPGGSWDAEVRDIAQSYGMRLVLWDVDPHDWMAKTSPKELVKTVLARVRPGSVILLHDGGGDAATTIEALPEIIAGIRKKGLGFTTL
;
A
#
# COMPACT_ATOMS: atom_id res chain seq x y z
N MET A 1 -19.38 35.83 -116.87
CA MET A 1 -18.68 36.37 -115.69
C MET A 1 -19.34 35.81 -114.40
N ALA A 2 -18.75 34.91 -113.82
CA ALA A 2 -18.89 34.56 -112.42
C ALA A 2 -18.35 33.15 -112.18
N ASP A 3 -17.44 33.09 -111.37
CA ASP A 3 -16.52 32.01 -111.04
C ASP A 3 -17.20 30.98 -110.09
N THR A 4 -17.12 29.72 -110.45
CA THR A 4 -17.65 28.64 -109.64
C THR A 4 -16.48 27.95 -108.88
N LYS A 5 -16.41 28.16 -107.58
CA LYS A 5 -15.51 27.39 -106.72
C LYS A 5 -16.24 26.23 -106.05
N THR A 6 -15.80 25.03 -106.34
CA THR A 6 -16.22 23.78 -105.78
C THR A 6 -15.65 23.61 -104.34
N PRO A 7 -16.39 23.11 -103.30
CA PRO A 7 -15.83 22.81 -101.97
C PRO A 7 -15.16 21.43 -101.92
N ARG A 8 -13.94 21.37 -101.43
CA ARG A 8 -13.22 20.12 -101.08
C ARG A 8 -13.90 19.42 -99.91
N ARG A 9 -14.32 18.19 -100.12
CA ARG A 9 -14.75 17.26 -99.01
C ARG A 9 -13.53 16.88 -98.23
N ALA A 10 -13.55 17.18 -96.85
CA ALA A 10 -12.62 16.66 -95.91
C ALA A 10 -12.99 15.20 -95.53
N LEU A 11 -12.07 14.28 -95.74
CA LEU A 11 -12.20 12.88 -95.36
C LEU A 11 -12.00 12.78 -93.83
N LEU A 12 -13.09 12.60 -93.08
CA LEU A 12 -13.02 12.22 -91.69
C LEU A 12 -12.62 10.76 -91.59
N VAL A 13 -11.37 10.52 -91.24
CA VAL A 13 -10.89 9.18 -90.84
C VAL A 13 -11.56 8.82 -89.50
N GLY A 14 -12.54 7.94 -89.61
CA GLY A 14 -13.18 7.36 -88.39
C GLY A 14 -12.18 6.47 -87.62
N VAL A 15 -11.75 6.90 -86.46
CA VAL A 15 -11.08 6.03 -85.50
C VAL A 15 -12.12 4.99 -85.12
N PRO A 16 -11.87 3.68 -85.23
CA PRO A 16 -12.87 2.67 -84.98
C PRO A 16 -13.27 2.73 -83.46
N LEU A 17 -14.56 2.80 -83.23
CA LEU A 17 -15.20 2.77 -81.93
C LEU A 17 -14.63 1.64 -80.96
N LEU A 18 -14.12 0.60 -81.58
CA LEU A 18 -13.47 -0.52 -80.87
C LEU A 18 -12.18 -0.12 -80.13
N ALA A 19 -11.36 0.80 -80.80
CA ALA A 19 -10.10 1.26 -80.17
C ALA A 19 -10.36 2.20 -78.99
N LEU A 20 -11.42 3.01 -79.01
CA LEU A 20 -11.86 3.85 -77.91
C LEU A 20 -12.46 3.02 -76.77
N ALA A 21 -13.19 1.93 -77.07
CA ALA A 21 -13.74 1.03 -76.08
C ALA A 21 -12.62 0.24 -75.34
N ILE A 22 -11.61 -0.24 -76.09
CA ILE A 22 -10.45 -0.93 -75.52
C ILE A 22 -9.61 0.05 -74.68
N ALA A 23 -9.37 1.26 -75.11
CA ALA A 23 -8.65 2.27 -74.39
C ALA A 23 -9.40 2.68 -73.09
N ALA A 24 -10.74 2.76 -73.10
CA ALA A 24 -11.56 3.01 -71.92
C ALA A 24 -11.55 1.84 -70.95
N VAL A 25 -11.58 0.60 -71.43
CA VAL A 25 -11.48 -0.60 -70.60
C VAL A 25 -10.09 -0.73 -70.02
N VAL A 26 -9.03 -0.50 -70.75
CA VAL A 26 -7.65 -0.52 -70.26
C VAL A 26 -7.42 0.63 -69.28
N ALA A 27 -7.92 1.83 -69.53
CA ALA A 27 -7.85 2.93 -68.56
C ALA A 27 -8.67 2.64 -67.33
N PHE A 28 -9.82 1.97 -67.44
CA PHE A 28 -10.64 1.58 -66.30
C PHE A 28 -10.00 0.45 -65.42
N VAL A 29 -9.28 -0.47 -66.06
CA VAL A 29 -8.53 -1.54 -65.37
C VAL A 29 -7.19 -1.01 -64.82
N VAL A 30 -6.52 -0.09 -65.48
CA VAL A 30 -5.24 0.48 -65.05
C VAL A 30 -5.42 1.57 -63.99
N PHE A 31 -6.59 2.25 -63.93
CA PHE A 31 -6.89 3.28 -62.93
C PHE A 31 -7.68 2.75 -61.69
N ARG A 32 -8.28 1.57 -61.76
CA ARG A 32 -8.71 0.85 -60.56
C ARG A 32 -7.61 -0.13 -60.24
N GLY A 33 -6.87 0.15 -59.17
CA GLY A 33 -5.97 -0.86 -58.59
C GLY A 33 -6.66 -2.22 -58.41
N PRO A 34 -5.93 -3.27 -58.11
CA PRO A 34 -6.49 -4.60 -57.86
C PRO A 34 -7.61 -4.50 -56.81
N PRO A 35 -8.62 -5.39 -56.87
CA PRO A 35 -9.76 -5.34 -55.97
C PRO A 35 -9.27 -5.51 -54.52
N PRO A 36 -9.86 -4.78 -53.56
CA PRO A 36 -9.47 -4.90 -52.13
C PRO A 36 -9.73 -6.31 -51.63
N VAL A 37 -8.85 -6.77 -50.76
CA VAL A 37 -8.86 -8.10 -50.13
C VAL A 37 -9.69 -8.08 -48.84
N PRO A 38 -10.75 -8.89 -48.73
CA PRO A 38 -11.52 -8.96 -47.47
C PRO A 38 -10.82 -9.83 -46.46
N ILE A 39 -10.62 -9.29 -45.27
CA ILE A 39 -10.06 -9.94 -44.07
C ILE A 39 -11.00 -9.79 -42.91
N ARG A 40 -10.67 -10.41 -41.76
CA ARG A 40 -11.37 -10.20 -40.48
C ARG A 40 -10.38 -9.77 -39.40
N VAL A 41 -10.74 -8.74 -38.65
CA VAL A 41 -10.01 -8.30 -37.46
C VAL A 41 -10.96 -8.38 -36.27
N ASP A 42 -10.63 -9.17 -35.27
CA ASP A 42 -11.48 -9.46 -34.10
C ASP A 42 -12.93 -9.82 -34.47
N GLY A 43 -13.05 -10.61 -35.57
CA GLY A 43 -14.34 -11.05 -36.11
C GLY A 43 -15.06 -10.02 -36.99
N GLN A 44 -14.63 -8.78 -37.07
CA GLN A 44 -15.20 -7.75 -37.93
C GLN A 44 -14.56 -7.81 -39.32
N GLN A 45 -15.38 -7.71 -40.39
CA GLN A 45 -14.90 -7.71 -41.76
C GLN A 45 -14.27 -6.35 -42.11
N MET A 46 -13.09 -6.41 -42.73
CA MET A 46 -12.33 -5.25 -43.19
C MET A 46 -11.87 -5.51 -44.60
N LEU A 47 -11.78 -4.47 -45.41
CA LEU A 47 -11.20 -4.51 -46.77
C LEU A 47 -9.83 -3.84 -46.73
N VAL A 48 -8.81 -4.51 -47.23
CA VAL A 48 -7.44 -3.98 -47.34
C VAL A 48 -6.98 -4.00 -48.77
N ASP A 49 -6.07 -3.13 -49.17
CA ASP A 49 -5.49 -3.11 -50.50
C ASP A 49 -4.67 -4.36 -50.77
N GLU A 50 -4.69 -4.86 -52.02
CA GLU A 50 -3.82 -5.96 -52.44
C GLU A 50 -2.35 -5.60 -52.17
N GLY A 51 -1.59 -6.52 -51.60
CA GLY A 51 -0.20 -6.28 -51.20
C GLY A 51 -0.03 -5.73 -49.78
N THR A 52 -1.14 -5.50 -49.04
CA THR A 52 -1.07 -5.15 -47.61
C THR A 52 -0.39 -6.26 -46.84
N THR A 53 0.64 -5.92 -46.04
CA THR A 53 1.29 -6.86 -45.16
C THR A 53 0.64 -6.85 -43.77
N PHE A 54 0.80 -7.92 -43.01
CA PHE A 54 0.39 -7.98 -41.62
C PHE A 54 0.94 -6.80 -40.81
N GLY A 55 2.24 -6.46 -41.00
CA GLY A 55 2.88 -5.35 -40.27
C GLY A 55 2.37 -3.97 -40.69
N SER A 56 2.05 -3.76 -41.99
CA SER A 56 1.49 -2.48 -42.45
C SER A 56 0.07 -2.28 -41.92
N LEU A 57 -0.73 -3.33 -41.88
CA LEU A 57 -2.08 -3.26 -41.28
C LEU A 57 -2.03 -2.93 -39.80
N LEU A 58 -1.17 -3.60 -39.02
CA LEU A 58 -1.03 -3.27 -37.60
C LEU A 58 -0.67 -1.81 -37.35
N ALA A 59 0.16 -1.25 -38.22
CA ALA A 59 0.57 0.15 -38.12
C ALA A 59 -0.52 1.14 -38.54
N SER A 60 -1.24 0.87 -39.64
CA SER A 60 -2.30 1.75 -40.15
C SER A 60 -3.53 1.78 -39.25
N GLU A 61 -3.91 0.63 -38.68
CA GLU A 61 -5.08 0.49 -37.83
C GLU A 61 -4.74 0.61 -36.33
N HIS A 62 -3.48 0.89 -35.98
CA HIS A 62 -3.00 1.01 -34.60
C HIS A 62 -3.33 -0.22 -33.73
N LEU A 63 -3.24 -1.42 -34.34
CA LEU A 63 -3.54 -2.67 -33.61
C LEU A 63 -2.38 -3.07 -32.71
N GLU A 64 -2.61 -2.99 -31.43
CA GLU A 64 -1.64 -3.38 -30.39
C GLU A 64 -2.35 -4.22 -29.31
N ALA A 65 -1.80 -5.39 -29.01
CA ALA A 65 -2.27 -6.19 -27.88
C ALA A 65 -1.63 -5.67 -26.58
N ARG A 66 -2.46 -5.41 -25.57
CA ARG A 66 -2.02 -4.98 -24.26
C ARG A 66 -1.34 -6.15 -23.52
N ASN A 67 -0.21 -5.90 -22.88
CA ASN A 67 0.38 -6.87 -21.98
C ASN A 67 -0.39 -6.93 -20.65
N GLY A 68 -0.67 -8.10 -20.15
CA GLY A 68 -1.10 -8.33 -18.80
C GLY A 68 0.04 -8.10 -17.80
N ARG A 69 -0.30 -7.73 -16.59
CA ARG A 69 0.61 -7.38 -15.51
C ARG A 69 0.49 -8.40 -14.38
N LEU A 70 1.60 -8.67 -13.70
CA LEU A 70 1.56 -9.27 -12.38
C LEU A 70 1.43 -8.16 -11.35
N LEU A 71 0.40 -8.25 -10.54
CA LEU A 71 0.09 -7.29 -9.49
C LEU A 71 0.43 -7.90 -8.13
N ASP A 72 0.86 -7.08 -7.20
CA ASP A 72 0.90 -7.46 -5.79
C ASP A 72 -0.53 -7.52 -5.21
N VAL A 73 -0.62 -7.86 -3.94
CA VAL A 73 -1.90 -8.04 -3.25
C VAL A 73 -2.71 -6.74 -3.09
N ASP A 74 -2.07 -5.60 -3.25
CA ASP A 74 -2.68 -4.25 -3.15
C ASP A 74 -2.89 -3.61 -4.54
N GLY A 75 -2.60 -4.34 -5.62
CA GLY A 75 -2.74 -3.89 -7.00
C GLY A 75 -1.53 -3.12 -7.54
N GLY A 76 -0.43 -3.06 -6.82
CA GLY A 76 0.84 -2.53 -7.28
C GLY A 76 1.46 -3.42 -8.38
N ILE A 77 2.18 -2.83 -9.32
CA ILE A 77 2.73 -3.58 -10.47
C ILE A 77 4.08 -4.21 -10.08
N LEU A 78 4.09 -5.54 -9.95
CA LEU A 78 5.32 -6.32 -9.78
C LEU A 78 6.03 -6.57 -11.11
N GLN A 79 5.26 -6.88 -12.16
CA GLN A 79 5.81 -7.14 -13.49
C GLN A 79 4.88 -6.59 -14.57
N ARG A 80 5.42 -5.72 -15.47
CA ARG A 80 4.62 -5.04 -16.52
C ARG A 80 4.26 -5.93 -17.70
N ARG A 81 4.95 -7.05 -17.92
CA ARG A 81 4.77 -7.99 -19.03
C ARG A 81 4.74 -9.42 -18.48
N HIS A 82 3.75 -9.71 -17.64
CA HIS A 82 3.59 -11.04 -17.06
C HIS A 82 2.90 -11.99 -18.02
N ASP A 83 1.79 -11.56 -18.61
CA ASP A 83 1.09 -12.28 -19.66
C ASP A 83 1.14 -11.42 -20.95
N PRO A 84 2.06 -11.70 -21.88
CA PRO A 84 2.22 -10.87 -23.07
C PRO A 84 1.00 -10.97 -23.97
N GLY A 85 0.47 -9.81 -24.36
CA GLY A 85 -0.55 -9.73 -25.39
C GLY A 85 0.00 -10.23 -26.72
N ARG A 86 -0.85 -10.85 -27.54
CA ARG A 86 -0.48 -11.46 -28.82
C ARG A 86 -1.42 -11.02 -29.91
N ILE A 87 -0.91 -10.91 -31.14
CA ILE A 87 -1.74 -10.73 -32.32
C ILE A 87 -1.50 -11.93 -33.24
N LEU A 88 -2.56 -12.64 -33.50
CA LEU A 88 -2.52 -13.90 -34.27
C LEU A 88 -3.05 -13.67 -35.67
N LEU A 89 -2.41 -14.32 -36.66
CA LEU A 89 -2.91 -14.45 -38.00
C LEU A 89 -3.39 -15.90 -38.20
N ASN A 90 -4.67 -16.09 -38.47
CA ASN A 90 -5.31 -17.41 -38.60
C ASN A 90 -5.09 -18.33 -37.39
N GLY A 91 -5.07 -17.73 -36.17
CA GLY A 91 -4.89 -18.45 -34.91
C GLY A 91 -3.43 -18.78 -34.56
N LEU A 92 -2.45 -18.35 -35.35
CA LEU A 92 -1.02 -18.60 -35.14
C LEU A 92 -0.23 -17.28 -35.09
N GLU A 93 0.88 -17.28 -34.37
CA GLU A 93 1.82 -16.16 -34.46
C GLU A 93 2.44 -16.11 -35.88
N PRO A 94 2.35 -14.97 -36.59
CA PRO A 94 2.87 -14.88 -37.93
C PRO A 94 4.40 -14.96 -37.92
N PRO A 95 5.02 -15.62 -38.93
CA PRO A 95 6.48 -15.81 -38.98
C PRO A 95 7.24 -14.49 -39.14
N SER A 96 6.61 -13.45 -39.68
CA SER A 96 7.17 -12.10 -39.76
C SER A 96 6.06 -11.07 -39.97
N ARG A 97 6.39 -9.80 -39.77
CA ARG A 97 5.50 -8.66 -40.09
C ARG A 97 5.32 -8.44 -41.61
N GLY A 98 6.18 -9.05 -42.44
CA GLY A 98 6.14 -8.96 -43.89
C GLY A 98 5.17 -9.95 -44.57
N VAL A 99 4.44 -10.76 -43.81
CA VAL A 99 3.45 -11.70 -44.38
C VAL A 99 2.37 -10.89 -45.11
N LEU A 100 2.13 -11.23 -46.41
CA LEU A 100 1.06 -10.65 -47.19
C LEU A 100 -0.28 -11.20 -46.71
N LEU A 101 -1.26 -10.31 -46.61
CA LEU A 101 -2.63 -10.70 -46.24
C LEU A 101 -3.38 -11.19 -47.46
N ALA A 102 -4.14 -12.25 -47.29
CA ALA A 102 -4.93 -12.93 -48.33
C ALA A 102 -6.44 -12.89 -47.98
N ASP A 103 -7.26 -13.16 -48.99
CA ASP A 103 -8.71 -13.25 -48.84
C ASP A 103 -9.08 -14.30 -47.76
N GLY A 104 -9.93 -13.90 -46.82
CA GLY A 104 -10.39 -14.72 -45.71
C GLY A 104 -9.45 -14.76 -44.50
N ASP A 105 -8.30 -14.08 -44.53
CA ASP A 105 -7.41 -14.03 -43.36
C ASP A 105 -8.12 -13.46 -42.15
N ARG A 106 -7.79 -14.05 -40.98
CA ARG A 106 -8.32 -13.67 -39.67
C ARG A 106 -7.19 -13.17 -38.77
N ILE A 107 -7.34 -11.98 -38.23
CA ILE A 107 -6.46 -11.38 -37.27
C ILE A 107 -7.20 -11.29 -35.93
N ASP A 108 -6.63 -11.88 -34.89
CA ASP A 108 -7.16 -11.84 -33.54
C ASP A 108 -6.17 -11.06 -32.63
N VAL A 109 -6.65 -9.99 -31.99
CA VAL A 109 -5.89 -9.19 -31.02
C VAL A 109 -6.22 -9.72 -29.62
N LEU A 110 -5.28 -10.38 -28.98
CA LEU A 110 -5.45 -11.02 -27.68
C LEU A 110 -4.68 -10.24 -26.61
N ASP A 111 -5.39 -9.50 -25.79
CA ASP A 111 -4.81 -8.84 -24.63
C ASP A 111 -4.36 -9.86 -23.57
N GLY A 112 -3.21 -9.61 -22.99
CA GLY A 112 -2.75 -10.30 -21.79
C GLY A 112 -3.59 -9.92 -20.58
N LYS A 113 -3.77 -10.87 -19.67
CA LYS A 113 -4.56 -10.70 -18.45
C LYS A 113 -3.70 -10.25 -17.28
N ASP A 114 -4.23 -9.32 -16.48
CA ASP A 114 -3.64 -8.97 -15.20
C ASP A 114 -3.91 -10.10 -14.21
N GLU A 115 -2.86 -10.51 -13.49
CA GLU A 115 -2.93 -11.54 -12.44
C GLU A 115 -2.42 -10.97 -11.12
N THR A 116 -3.07 -11.33 -10.02
CA THR A 116 -2.57 -10.99 -8.67
C THR A 116 -1.68 -12.11 -8.17
N GLU A 117 -0.57 -11.76 -7.51
CA GLU A 117 0.34 -12.74 -6.94
C GLU A 117 -0.36 -13.68 -5.96
N PRO A 118 0.08 -14.94 -5.84
CA PRO A 118 -0.41 -15.86 -4.83
C PRO A 118 -0.02 -15.41 -3.43
N THR A 119 -0.78 -15.83 -2.41
CA THR A 119 -0.51 -15.51 -1.02
C THR A 119 0.00 -16.71 -0.22
N VAL A 120 0.85 -16.44 0.78
CA VAL A 120 1.34 -17.44 1.74
C VAL A 120 0.77 -17.14 3.11
N ARG A 121 0.26 -18.18 3.77
CA ARG A 121 -0.23 -18.13 5.15
C ARG A 121 0.81 -18.74 6.09
N THR A 122 1.20 -17.99 7.12
CA THR A 122 2.10 -18.45 8.18
C THR A 122 1.43 -18.29 9.53
N THR A 123 1.53 -19.29 10.39
CA THR A 123 1.06 -19.23 11.78
C THR A 123 2.22 -19.49 12.72
N ARG A 124 2.42 -18.61 13.69
CA ARG A 124 3.45 -18.77 14.73
C ARG A 124 2.88 -18.50 16.11
N ARG A 125 3.44 -19.16 17.14
CA ARG A 125 3.14 -18.87 18.54
C ARG A 125 3.79 -17.55 18.93
N LEU A 126 3.01 -16.61 19.46
CA LEU A 126 3.48 -15.32 19.97
C LEU A 126 3.77 -15.33 21.48
N GLY A 127 3.71 -16.49 22.11
CA GLY A 127 3.79 -16.58 23.58
C GLY A 127 2.56 -16.00 24.26
N THR A 128 2.75 -15.36 25.40
CA THR A 128 1.67 -14.74 26.20
C THR A 128 1.42 -13.31 25.74
N LEU A 129 0.39 -13.10 24.93
CA LEU A 129 -0.05 -11.78 24.50
C LEU A 129 -1.30 -11.33 25.23
N GLN A 130 -1.46 -10.02 25.30
CA GLN A 130 -2.71 -9.43 25.79
C GLN A 130 -3.87 -9.75 24.82
N ALA A 131 -5.01 -10.03 25.40
CA ALA A 131 -6.29 -10.06 24.68
C ALA A 131 -7.38 -9.55 25.64
N PRO A 132 -8.39 -8.82 25.16
CA PRO A 132 -8.74 -8.59 23.77
C PRO A 132 -7.94 -7.48 23.08
N ASN A 133 -8.21 -7.23 21.81
CA ASN A 133 -7.66 -6.13 21.06
C ASN A 133 -8.79 -5.09 20.82
N PRO A 134 -8.66 -3.84 21.29
CA PRO A 134 -7.50 -3.24 21.96
C PRO A 134 -7.34 -3.68 23.42
N ALA A 135 -6.07 -3.78 23.84
CA ALA A 135 -5.73 -4.12 25.21
C ALA A 135 -5.64 -2.87 26.09
N ARG A 136 -6.40 -2.83 27.18
CA ARG A 136 -6.35 -1.73 28.16
C ARG A 136 -5.58 -2.10 29.42
N THR A 137 -5.32 -3.38 29.64
CA THR A 137 -4.60 -3.90 30.82
C THR A 137 -3.64 -5.03 30.40
N LEU A 138 -2.69 -5.35 31.25
CA LEU A 138 -1.66 -6.38 31.08
C LEU A 138 -2.17 -7.83 31.23
N GLY A 139 -3.38 -8.14 30.84
CA GLY A 139 -3.82 -9.53 30.84
C GLY A 139 -3.03 -10.34 29.82
N ARG A 140 -2.31 -11.40 30.22
CA ARG A 140 -1.51 -12.24 29.32
C ARG A 140 -2.11 -13.63 29.20
N GLY A 141 -2.17 -14.11 27.95
CA GLY A 141 -2.53 -15.49 27.65
C GLY A 141 -1.81 -15.95 26.39
N PRO A 142 -1.57 -17.26 26.24
CA PRO A 142 -0.94 -17.79 25.04
C PRO A 142 -1.79 -17.45 23.81
N SER A 143 -1.14 -16.93 22.77
CA SER A 143 -1.79 -16.48 21.55
C SER A 143 -0.99 -16.94 20.33
N ASP A 144 -1.71 -17.22 19.24
CA ASP A 144 -1.13 -17.49 17.93
C ASP A 144 -1.41 -16.31 17.00
N ILE A 145 -0.44 -15.93 16.20
CA ILE A 145 -0.61 -15.01 15.08
C ILE A 145 -0.60 -15.80 13.78
N THR A 146 -1.60 -15.54 12.94
CA THR A 146 -1.63 -16.01 11.55
C THR A 146 -1.49 -14.81 10.65
N THR A 147 -0.48 -14.83 9.79
CA THR A 147 -0.24 -13.80 8.78
C THR A 147 -0.46 -14.38 7.39
N VAL A 148 -1.06 -13.60 6.51
CA VAL A 148 -1.18 -13.88 5.08
C VAL A 148 -0.43 -12.79 4.35
N ARG A 149 0.54 -13.16 3.52
CA ARG A 149 1.38 -12.23 2.77
C ARG A 149 1.39 -12.58 1.30
N GLY A 150 1.60 -11.58 0.44
CA GLY A 150 1.94 -11.80 -0.96
C GLY A 150 3.23 -12.60 -1.07
N GLN A 151 3.27 -13.56 -1.98
CA GLN A 151 4.39 -14.50 -2.09
C GLN A 151 5.65 -13.82 -2.66
N LEU A 152 5.46 -12.85 -3.54
CA LEU A 152 6.55 -12.15 -4.23
C LEU A 152 6.84 -10.79 -3.60
N SER A 153 5.82 -10.00 -3.31
CA SER A 153 5.94 -8.68 -2.71
C SER A 153 6.28 -8.73 -1.22
N ASN A 154 5.94 -9.84 -0.54
CA ASN A 154 5.94 -9.96 0.92
C ASN A 154 5.01 -8.96 1.63
N LEU A 155 4.13 -8.28 0.90
CA LEU A 155 3.14 -7.38 1.47
C LEU A 155 2.16 -8.14 2.35
N LEU A 156 1.77 -7.53 3.46
CA LEU A 156 0.89 -8.15 4.43
C LEU A 156 -0.57 -7.94 4.03
N VAL A 157 -1.25 -9.02 3.63
CA VAL A 157 -2.67 -9.01 3.25
C VAL A 157 -3.57 -8.97 4.49
N ARG A 158 -3.22 -9.80 5.49
CA ARG A 158 -4.01 -9.93 6.72
C ARG A 158 -3.18 -10.54 7.84
N SER A 159 -3.41 -10.04 9.06
CA SER A 159 -2.91 -10.65 10.29
C SER A 159 -4.09 -10.92 11.25
N THR A 160 -4.04 -12.06 11.92
CA THR A 160 -5.06 -12.44 12.91
C THR A 160 -4.38 -12.99 14.15
N ILE A 161 -4.67 -12.42 15.31
CA ILE A 161 -4.20 -12.91 16.59
C ILE A 161 -5.35 -13.65 17.28
N ARG A 162 -5.12 -14.90 17.65
CA ARG A 162 -6.07 -15.74 18.37
C ARG A 162 -5.49 -16.17 19.72
N ARG A 163 -6.22 -15.91 20.80
CA ARG A 163 -5.88 -16.46 22.11
C ARG A 163 -6.13 -17.97 22.14
N VAL A 164 -5.23 -18.70 22.77
CA VAL A 164 -5.27 -20.17 22.87
C VAL A 164 -5.22 -20.68 24.32
N GLY A 165 -5.36 -19.78 25.33
CA GLY A 165 -5.36 -20.16 26.75
C GLY A 165 -5.90 -19.07 27.70
N PRO A 166 -5.88 -19.30 29.02
CA PRO A 166 -6.37 -18.36 30.02
C PRO A 166 -5.54 -17.07 30.07
N ILE A 167 -6.13 -16.01 30.65
CA ILE A 167 -5.46 -14.73 30.89
C ILE A 167 -4.98 -14.70 32.36
N GLU A 168 -3.68 -14.48 32.52
CA GLU A 168 -3.08 -14.18 33.83
C GLU A 168 -2.71 -12.70 33.89
N GLN A 169 -3.03 -12.04 34.99
CA GLN A 169 -2.59 -10.68 35.24
C GLN A 169 -1.32 -10.69 36.09
N PRO A 170 -0.24 -10.04 35.64
CA PRO A 170 0.98 -9.96 36.42
C PRO A 170 0.77 -9.03 37.63
N ASN A 171 1.46 -9.31 38.74
CA ASN A 171 1.57 -8.38 39.87
C ASN A 171 2.53 -7.22 39.54
N ALA A 172 2.28 -6.60 38.39
CA ALA A 172 3.09 -5.53 37.83
C ALA A 172 2.21 -4.57 37.01
N VAL A 173 2.75 -3.40 36.69
CA VAL A 173 2.13 -2.38 35.85
C VAL A 173 3.03 -2.04 34.69
N ALA A 174 2.47 -1.51 33.59
CA ALA A 174 3.24 -0.92 32.51
C ALA A 174 3.19 0.61 32.59
N LEU A 175 4.36 1.23 32.69
CA LEU A 175 4.51 2.64 32.37
C LEU A 175 4.64 2.78 30.87
N THR A 176 3.81 3.63 30.26
CA THR A 176 3.88 3.92 28.84
C THR A 176 3.99 5.42 28.58
N PHE A 177 4.80 5.78 27.60
CA PHE A 177 5.08 7.17 27.23
C PHE A 177 4.76 7.36 25.74
N ASP A 178 3.95 8.37 25.45
CA ASP A 178 3.49 8.69 24.08
C ASP A 178 4.14 9.98 23.56
N ASP A 179 4.03 10.21 22.26
CA ASP A 179 4.40 11.42 21.51
C ASP A 179 5.90 11.68 21.33
N GLY A 180 6.77 10.92 21.96
CA GLY A 180 8.21 11.04 21.78
C GLY A 180 8.72 10.43 20.47
N PRO A 181 10.05 10.47 20.25
CA PRO A 181 11.07 11.02 21.13
C PRO A 181 11.20 12.55 21.09
N TRP A 182 11.28 13.16 22.24
CA TRP A 182 11.52 14.61 22.37
C TRP A 182 12.89 14.87 23.00
N PRO A 183 13.79 15.68 22.41
CA PRO A 183 15.22 15.67 22.77
C PRO A 183 15.51 15.92 24.24
N ASN A 184 14.80 16.84 24.87
CA ASN A 184 15.04 17.19 26.28
C ASN A 184 14.22 16.36 27.28
N HIS A 185 13.05 15.86 26.89
CA HIS A 185 12.13 15.15 27.78
C HIS A 185 12.42 13.66 27.81
N THR A 186 12.42 13.00 26.64
CA THR A 186 12.73 11.58 26.53
C THR A 186 14.06 11.23 27.18
N ALA A 187 15.11 12.05 26.96
CA ALA A 187 16.42 11.82 27.55
C ALA A 187 16.42 11.85 29.08
N LYS A 188 15.65 12.78 29.70
CA LYS A 188 15.51 12.90 31.17
C LYS A 188 14.69 11.74 31.73
N ILE A 189 13.57 11.36 31.07
CA ILE A 189 12.74 10.23 31.46
C ILE A 189 13.55 8.94 31.43
N LEU A 190 14.29 8.67 30.33
CA LEU A 190 15.18 7.51 30.24
C LEU A 190 16.21 7.48 31.37
N SER A 191 16.80 8.61 31.73
CA SER A 191 17.77 8.69 32.84
C SER A 191 17.14 8.41 34.21
N ILE A 192 15.87 8.78 34.43
CA ILE A 192 15.11 8.45 35.64
C ILE A 192 14.83 6.95 35.70
N LEU A 193 14.31 6.38 34.61
CA LEU A 193 14.00 4.95 34.50
C LEU A 193 15.23 4.09 34.69
N GLU A 194 16.39 4.49 34.13
CA GLU A 194 17.67 3.82 34.31
C GLU A 194 18.10 3.82 35.76
N ARG A 195 18.15 4.98 36.41
CA ARG A 195 18.55 5.14 37.82
C ARG A 195 17.63 4.36 38.75
N MET A 196 16.34 4.30 38.43
CA MET A 196 15.35 3.58 39.22
C MET A 196 15.19 2.12 38.81
N LYS A 197 15.93 1.64 37.78
CA LYS A 197 15.89 0.25 37.29
C LYS A 197 14.46 -0.17 36.91
N VAL A 198 13.76 0.68 36.15
CA VAL A 198 12.40 0.42 35.65
C VAL A 198 12.44 0.29 34.14
N LYS A 199 11.72 -0.70 33.63
CA LYS A 199 11.45 -0.82 32.19
C LYS A 199 10.09 -0.22 31.89
N ALA A 200 9.97 0.38 30.68
CA ALA A 200 8.77 1.05 30.20
C ALA A 200 8.58 0.80 28.69
N THR A 201 7.43 1.17 28.18
CA THR A 201 7.13 1.14 26.75
C THR A 201 6.97 2.56 26.24
N PHE A 202 7.59 2.88 25.09
CA PHE A 202 7.50 4.16 24.41
C PHE A 202 6.75 3.99 23.10
N PHE A 203 5.66 4.70 22.93
CA PHE A 203 4.92 4.78 21.67
C PHE A 203 5.43 6.02 20.90
N VAL A 204 6.28 5.77 19.92
CA VAL A 204 7.00 6.83 19.22
C VAL A 204 6.23 7.32 17.99
N VAL A 205 6.20 8.64 17.81
CA VAL A 205 5.74 9.29 16.59
C VAL A 205 6.83 9.16 15.53
N GLY A 206 6.50 8.61 14.37
CA GLY A 206 7.46 8.27 13.32
C GLY A 206 8.33 9.45 12.88
N SER A 207 7.72 10.61 12.61
CA SER A 207 8.44 11.82 12.20
C SER A 207 9.43 12.33 13.26
N TRP A 208 9.12 12.15 14.54
CA TRP A 208 10.05 12.47 15.63
C TRP A 208 11.14 11.41 15.79
N ALA A 209 10.78 10.14 15.62
CA ALA A 209 11.75 9.03 15.62
C ALA A 209 12.76 9.14 14.46
N GLU A 210 12.32 9.59 13.29
CA GLU A 210 13.20 9.88 12.16
C GLU A 210 14.15 11.04 12.46
N ARG A 211 13.65 12.08 13.09
CA ARG A 211 14.44 13.25 13.46
C ARG A 211 15.43 12.98 14.61
N TYR A 212 15.07 12.13 15.56
CA TYR A 212 15.87 11.81 16.74
C TYR A 212 16.13 10.31 16.94
N PRO A 213 16.67 9.60 15.93
CA PRO A 213 16.79 8.14 15.97
C PRO A 213 17.71 7.64 17.09
N MET A 214 18.64 8.45 17.54
CA MET A 214 19.55 8.09 18.64
C MET A 214 18.84 7.95 19.98
N LEU A 215 17.75 8.68 20.22
CA LEU A 215 16.92 8.51 21.42
C LEU A 215 16.15 7.19 21.41
N VAL A 216 15.61 6.82 20.25
CA VAL A 216 14.93 5.53 20.06
C VAL A 216 15.92 4.38 20.25
N ARG A 217 17.12 4.47 19.65
CA ARG A 217 18.19 3.48 19.84
C ARG A 217 18.63 3.37 21.30
N ARG A 218 18.78 4.51 22.01
CA ARG A 218 19.10 4.55 23.43
C ARG A 218 18.02 3.86 24.26
N ALA A 219 16.74 4.18 24.05
CA ALA A 219 15.64 3.54 24.75
C ALA A 219 15.68 2.00 24.54
N ARG A 220 15.85 1.55 23.30
CA ARG A 220 15.98 0.12 22.99
C ARG A 220 17.19 -0.52 23.68
N ALA A 221 18.38 0.10 23.61
CA ALA A 221 19.60 -0.42 24.24
C ALA A 221 19.46 -0.56 25.76
N MET A 222 18.66 0.32 26.38
CA MET A 222 18.29 0.23 27.79
C MET A 222 17.22 -0.83 28.08
N GLY A 223 16.75 -1.59 27.06
CA GLY A 223 15.73 -2.63 27.19
C GLY A 223 14.31 -2.09 27.36
N MET A 224 14.04 -0.85 26.94
CA MET A 224 12.68 -0.34 26.80
C MET A 224 12.00 -0.97 25.59
N GLN A 225 10.69 -1.13 25.65
CA GLN A 225 9.91 -1.56 24.51
C GLN A 225 9.50 -0.35 23.69
N ILE A 226 9.50 -0.50 22.36
CA ILE A 226 9.09 0.55 21.44
C ILE A 226 7.80 0.10 20.76
N GLY A 227 6.81 0.99 20.69
CA GLY A 227 5.57 0.84 19.94
C GLY A 227 5.43 1.96 18.91
N SER A 228 4.55 1.78 17.95
CA SER A 228 4.19 2.81 16.95
C SER A 228 3.08 3.73 17.47
N HIS A 229 3.21 5.04 17.24
CA HIS A 229 2.19 6.06 17.56
C HIS A 229 1.80 6.89 16.35
N SER A 230 1.70 6.26 15.16
CA SER A 230 1.53 6.88 13.85
C SER A 230 2.74 7.70 13.39
N TRP A 231 2.70 8.16 12.13
CA TRP A 231 3.80 8.93 11.55
C TRP A 231 3.81 10.38 12.02
N SER A 232 2.66 11.07 11.91
CA SER A 232 2.55 12.52 12.14
C SER A 232 1.70 12.91 13.35
N HIS A 233 1.13 11.91 14.06
CA HIS A 233 0.22 12.13 15.19
C HIS A 233 -0.99 13.02 14.83
N PRO A 234 -1.80 12.70 13.83
CA PRO A 234 -3.01 13.46 13.51
C PRO A 234 -4.03 13.35 14.64
N TYR A 235 -4.50 14.50 15.12
CA TYR A 235 -5.41 14.59 16.26
C TYR A 235 -6.75 15.28 15.89
N ASP A 236 -6.71 16.23 14.99
CA ASP A 236 -7.88 16.91 14.44
C ASP A 236 -7.77 16.93 12.90
N PRO A 237 -8.63 16.21 12.19
CA PRO A 237 -9.70 15.34 12.71
C PRO A 237 -9.17 14.10 13.47
N PRO A 238 -10.02 13.43 14.29
CA PRO A 238 -9.63 12.23 15.03
C PRO A 238 -9.08 11.12 14.12
N PHE A 239 -8.16 10.29 14.64
CA PHE A 239 -7.44 9.30 13.85
C PHE A 239 -8.35 8.31 13.11
N ASP A 240 -9.43 7.85 13.75
CA ASP A 240 -10.44 6.93 13.20
C ASP A 240 -11.40 7.59 12.19
N SER A 241 -11.35 8.91 12.03
CA SER A 241 -12.12 9.63 11.02
C SER A 241 -11.31 10.01 9.77
N LEU A 242 -10.03 9.63 9.73
CA LEU A 242 -9.17 9.85 8.57
C LEU A 242 -9.54 8.90 7.43
N PRO A 243 -9.31 9.28 6.15
CA PRO A 243 -9.44 8.35 5.05
C PRO A 243 -8.54 7.11 5.24
N THR A 244 -9.06 5.92 4.90
CA THR A 244 -8.37 4.61 5.02
C THR A 244 -6.91 4.65 4.59
N GLN A 245 -6.66 5.18 3.39
CA GLN A 245 -5.29 5.29 2.85
C GLN A 245 -4.37 6.17 3.70
N LYS A 246 -4.91 7.17 4.40
CA LYS A 246 -4.13 8.01 5.29
C LYS A 246 -3.80 7.27 6.58
N VAL A 247 -4.77 6.57 7.18
CA VAL A 247 -4.55 5.70 8.35
C VAL A 247 -3.45 4.68 8.04
N GLU A 248 -3.56 4.03 6.88
CA GLU A 248 -2.59 3.04 6.44
C GLU A 248 -1.17 3.62 6.31
N ARG A 249 -1.01 4.79 5.66
CA ARG A 249 0.29 5.46 5.53
C ARG A 249 0.88 5.85 6.90
N GLU A 250 0.07 6.39 7.78
CA GLU A 250 0.49 6.77 9.15
C GLU A 250 1.08 5.57 9.93
N ILE A 251 0.52 4.38 9.72
CA ILE A 251 1.00 3.14 10.35
C ILE A 251 2.21 2.58 9.59
N ALA A 252 2.12 2.46 8.27
CA ALA A 252 3.14 1.87 7.41
C ALA A 252 4.47 2.62 7.44
N ASP A 253 4.42 3.95 7.34
CA ASP A 253 5.64 4.78 7.30
C ASP A 253 6.41 4.69 8.63
N THR A 254 5.68 4.62 9.75
CA THR A 254 6.30 4.42 11.08
C THR A 254 6.88 3.03 11.22
N ASP A 255 6.17 1.99 10.79
CA ASP A 255 6.65 0.61 10.80
C ASP A 255 7.93 0.45 9.99
N ALA A 256 7.93 0.96 8.76
CA ALA A 256 9.10 0.94 7.88
C ALA A 256 10.30 1.70 8.47
N LEU A 257 10.08 2.82 9.17
CA LEU A 257 11.15 3.52 9.88
C LEU A 257 11.70 2.67 11.04
N LEU A 258 10.83 2.11 11.86
CA LEU A 258 11.25 1.28 12.99
C LEU A 258 12.02 0.05 12.52
N ASP A 259 11.61 -0.59 11.44
CA ASP A 259 12.34 -1.68 10.80
C ASP A 259 13.74 -1.26 10.35
N ARG A 260 13.90 -0.08 9.74
CA ARG A 260 15.23 0.48 9.40
C ARG A 260 16.11 0.74 10.64
N LEU A 261 15.49 0.99 11.79
CA LEU A 261 16.20 1.12 13.06
C LEU A 261 16.49 -0.24 13.73
N GLY A 262 16.08 -1.35 13.13
CA GLY A 262 16.19 -2.71 13.63
C GLY A 262 15.19 -3.02 14.74
N ILE A 263 14.02 -2.37 14.74
CA ILE A 263 12.97 -2.50 15.74
C ILE A 263 11.72 -3.06 15.09
N HIS A 264 11.42 -4.33 15.32
CA HIS A 264 10.17 -4.94 14.90
C HIS A 264 9.15 -4.81 16.03
N THR A 265 8.18 -3.94 15.87
CA THR A 265 7.15 -3.75 16.89
C THR A 265 5.86 -4.49 16.55
N GLY A 266 5.23 -5.07 17.58
CA GLY A 266 3.87 -5.63 17.47
C GLY A 266 2.84 -4.74 18.19
N LEU A 267 3.16 -3.47 18.45
CA LEU A 267 2.33 -2.57 19.24
C LEU A 267 2.03 -1.29 18.48
N PHE A 268 0.75 -0.95 18.41
CA PHE A 268 0.27 0.33 17.90
C PHE A 268 -0.64 0.97 18.95
N ARG A 269 -0.44 2.26 19.21
CA ARG A 269 -1.39 3.08 19.96
C ARG A 269 -1.87 4.20 19.04
N PRO A 270 -3.17 4.27 18.74
CA PRO A 270 -3.70 5.32 17.89
C PRO A 270 -3.64 6.67 18.64
N PRO A 271 -3.31 7.79 17.94
CA PRO A 271 -3.35 9.14 18.49
C PRO A 271 -4.66 9.44 19.21
N GLY A 272 -4.56 10.03 20.42
CA GLY A 272 -5.71 10.33 21.25
C GLY A 272 -6.54 9.12 21.70
N GLY A 273 -6.07 7.90 21.45
CA GLY A 273 -6.83 6.67 21.71
C GLY A 273 -8.01 6.48 20.75
N SER A 274 -8.04 7.21 19.63
CA SER A 274 -9.13 7.20 18.64
C SER A 274 -8.97 5.99 17.70
N TRP A 275 -9.96 5.09 17.71
CA TRP A 275 -9.92 3.87 16.91
C TRP A 275 -11.31 3.32 16.64
N ASP A 276 -11.44 2.63 15.52
CA ASP A 276 -12.58 1.83 15.13
C ASP A 276 -12.14 0.43 14.63
N ALA A 277 -13.05 -0.31 14.01
CA ALA A 277 -12.74 -1.64 13.48
C ALA A 277 -11.73 -1.57 12.33
N GLU A 278 -11.79 -0.53 11.51
CA GLU A 278 -10.92 -0.33 10.36
C GLU A 278 -9.47 -0.03 10.80
N VAL A 279 -9.27 0.93 11.71
CA VAL A 279 -7.96 1.24 12.32
C VAL A 279 -7.35 0.00 12.96
N ARG A 280 -8.17 -0.79 13.68
CA ARG A 280 -7.71 -2.06 14.27
C ARG A 280 -7.25 -3.04 13.21
N ASP A 281 -8.03 -3.24 12.16
CA ASP A 281 -7.77 -4.24 11.12
C ASP A 281 -6.54 -3.85 10.28
N ILE A 282 -6.35 -2.55 9.99
CA ILE A 282 -5.14 -2.02 9.37
C ILE A 282 -3.92 -2.27 10.27
N ALA A 283 -3.97 -1.91 11.55
CA ALA A 283 -2.84 -2.17 12.45
C ALA A 283 -2.51 -3.67 12.54
N GLN A 284 -3.53 -4.54 12.57
CA GLN A 284 -3.34 -6.00 12.56
C GLN A 284 -2.70 -6.49 11.26
N SER A 285 -2.99 -5.86 10.13
CA SER A 285 -2.38 -6.23 8.84
C SER A 285 -0.86 -6.00 8.85
N TYR A 286 -0.36 -5.05 9.64
CA TYR A 286 1.06 -4.83 9.92
C TYR A 286 1.59 -5.65 11.12
N GLY A 287 0.81 -6.63 11.60
CA GLY A 287 1.22 -7.48 12.73
C GLY A 287 1.15 -6.79 14.08
N MET A 288 0.55 -5.61 14.16
CA MET A 288 0.43 -4.83 15.39
C MET A 288 -0.92 -5.04 16.05
N ARG A 289 -0.94 -5.05 17.38
CA ARG A 289 -2.16 -4.96 18.18
C ARG A 289 -2.32 -3.55 18.73
N LEU A 290 -3.56 -3.11 18.88
CA LEU A 290 -3.86 -1.85 19.54
C LEU A 290 -3.65 -1.98 21.04
N VAL A 291 -3.00 -0.97 21.63
CA VAL A 291 -2.83 -0.85 23.07
C VAL A 291 -3.32 0.52 23.51
N LEU A 292 -4.31 0.51 24.39
CA LEU A 292 -4.81 1.70 25.08
C LEU A 292 -4.28 1.70 26.52
N TRP A 293 -5.04 2.27 27.45
CA TRP A 293 -4.69 2.40 28.86
C TRP A 293 -5.93 2.25 29.75
N ASP A 294 -5.72 1.99 31.02
CA ASP A 294 -6.75 2.03 32.05
C ASP A 294 -6.48 3.08 33.13
N VAL A 295 -5.28 3.67 33.15
CA VAL A 295 -4.94 4.77 34.04
C VAL A 295 -4.45 5.95 33.20
N ASP A 296 -5.26 7.00 33.14
CA ASP A 296 -4.93 8.29 32.52
C ASP A 296 -4.90 9.37 33.61
N PRO A 297 -3.72 9.87 33.96
CA PRO A 297 -3.59 10.93 34.96
C PRO A 297 -3.64 12.33 34.39
N HIS A 298 -3.84 12.50 33.07
CA HIS A 298 -3.94 13.77 32.36
C HIS A 298 -2.68 14.66 32.50
N ASP A 299 -1.48 14.07 32.39
CA ASP A 299 -0.20 14.78 32.46
C ASP A 299 0.00 15.81 31.34
N TRP A 300 -0.69 15.64 30.22
CA TRP A 300 -0.73 16.55 29.08
C TRP A 300 -1.55 17.85 29.34
N MET A 301 -2.34 17.90 30.41
CA MET A 301 -3.13 19.08 30.75
C MET A 301 -2.29 20.12 31.50
N ALA A 302 -2.22 21.35 31.00
CA ALA A 302 -1.42 22.42 31.58
C ALA A 302 -1.72 22.75 33.06
N LYS A 303 -2.90 22.35 33.55
CA LYS A 303 -3.33 22.56 34.95
C LYS A 303 -2.95 21.42 35.89
N THR A 304 -2.46 20.30 35.40
CA THR A 304 -2.12 19.13 36.21
C THR A 304 -0.78 19.39 36.92
N SER A 305 -0.79 19.41 38.24
CA SER A 305 0.44 19.52 39.03
C SER A 305 1.12 18.15 39.25
N PRO A 306 2.44 18.09 39.50
CA PRO A 306 3.13 16.83 39.82
C PRO A 306 2.48 16.03 40.96
N LYS A 307 2.00 16.72 41.98
CA LYS A 307 1.29 16.10 43.14
C LYS A 307 -0.04 15.48 42.73
N GLU A 308 -0.81 16.15 41.90
CA GLU A 308 -2.07 15.63 41.35
C GLU A 308 -1.83 14.43 40.45
N LEU A 309 -0.79 14.48 39.63
CA LEU A 309 -0.37 13.37 38.79
C LEU A 309 -0.08 12.11 39.64
N VAL A 310 0.79 12.23 40.66
CA VAL A 310 1.11 11.18 41.59
C VAL A 310 -0.15 10.64 42.28
N LYS A 311 -0.98 11.53 42.83
CA LYS A 311 -2.23 11.16 43.53
C LYS A 311 -3.15 10.34 42.60
N THR A 312 -3.34 10.81 41.37
CA THR A 312 -4.23 10.15 40.42
C THR A 312 -3.73 8.76 40.02
N VAL A 313 -2.44 8.64 39.70
CA VAL A 313 -1.84 7.34 39.39
C VAL A 313 -1.99 6.38 40.58
N LEU A 314 -1.56 6.79 41.76
CA LEU A 314 -1.57 5.92 42.94
C LEU A 314 -2.98 5.54 43.41
N ALA A 315 -3.98 6.37 43.14
CA ALA A 315 -5.37 6.05 43.47
C ALA A 315 -5.98 5.00 42.53
N ARG A 316 -5.54 4.93 41.28
CA ARG A 316 -6.17 4.10 40.23
C ARG A 316 -5.39 2.83 39.90
N VAL A 317 -4.08 2.84 40.14
CA VAL A 317 -3.20 1.75 39.74
C VAL A 317 -3.51 0.45 40.52
N ARG A 318 -3.53 -0.65 39.78
CA ARG A 318 -3.77 -2.02 40.28
C ARG A 318 -2.91 -3.02 39.47
N PRO A 319 -2.80 -4.29 39.91
CA PRO A 319 -2.13 -5.32 39.09
C PRO A 319 -2.62 -5.33 37.66
N GLY A 320 -1.71 -5.31 36.72
CA GLY A 320 -2.01 -5.31 35.29
C GLY A 320 -2.35 -3.95 34.67
N SER A 321 -2.31 -2.83 35.41
CA SER A 321 -2.59 -1.51 34.85
C SER A 321 -1.59 -1.10 33.78
N VAL A 322 -2.10 -0.41 32.75
CA VAL A 322 -1.35 0.32 31.72
C VAL A 322 -1.55 1.81 31.97
N ILE A 323 -0.47 2.48 32.32
CA ILE A 323 -0.48 3.91 32.71
C ILE A 323 -0.04 4.74 31.51
N LEU A 324 -0.91 5.68 31.07
CA LEU A 324 -0.60 6.66 30.05
C LEU A 324 0.18 7.83 30.65
N LEU A 325 1.32 8.13 30.07
CA LEU A 325 2.13 9.32 30.28
C LEU A 325 2.65 9.81 28.93
N HIS A 326 3.24 11.00 28.90
CA HIS A 326 3.78 11.57 27.67
C HIS A 326 5.25 11.98 27.86
N ASP A 327 6.07 11.74 26.80
CA ASP A 327 7.45 12.23 26.72
C ASP A 327 7.64 13.21 25.55
N GLY A 328 6.56 13.47 24.80
CA GLY A 328 6.47 14.43 23.69
C GLY A 328 5.17 15.22 23.68
N GLY A 329 4.87 15.88 22.55
CA GLY A 329 3.60 16.57 22.30
C GLY A 329 3.36 17.86 23.10
N GLY A 330 4.24 18.23 24.03
CA GLY A 330 4.10 19.41 24.88
C GLY A 330 5.19 19.52 25.93
N ASP A 331 4.87 20.15 27.07
CA ASP A 331 5.82 20.25 28.19
C ASP A 331 5.65 19.05 29.14
N ALA A 332 6.58 18.10 29.06
CA ALA A 332 6.62 16.93 29.95
C ALA A 332 7.28 17.22 31.32
N ALA A 333 7.46 18.46 31.72
CA ALA A 333 8.11 18.83 32.99
C ALA A 333 7.38 18.22 34.19
N THR A 334 6.03 18.27 34.19
CA THR A 334 5.18 17.66 35.20
C THR A 334 5.41 16.15 35.34
N THR A 335 5.48 15.46 34.22
CA THR A 335 5.75 14.01 34.16
C THR A 335 7.14 13.69 34.67
N ILE A 336 8.17 14.46 34.24
CA ILE A 336 9.56 14.28 34.68
C ILE A 336 9.69 14.46 36.20
N GLU A 337 9.03 15.48 36.76
CA GLU A 337 9.06 15.74 38.19
C GLU A 337 8.32 14.68 39.01
N ALA A 338 7.15 14.23 38.55
CA ALA A 338 6.31 13.27 39.24
C ALA A 338 6.83 11.82 39.14
N LEU A 339 7.54 11.47 38.08
CA LEU A 339 7.90 10.08 37.75
C LEU A 339 8.63 9.34 38.89
N PRO A 340 9.62 9.92 39.59
CA PRO A 340 10.29 9.25 40.72
C PRO A 340 9.31 8.86 41.82
N GLU A 341 8.39 9.76 42.20
CA GLU A 341 7.41 9.52 43.28
C GLU A 341 6.34 8.52 42.82
N ILE A 342 5.90 8.54 41.58
CA ILE A 342 5.01 7.52 41.00
C ILE A 342 5.64 6.14 41.12
N ILE A 343 6.90 5.98 40.70
CA ILE A 343 7.62 4.70 40.78
C ILE A 343 7.74 4.21 42.23
N ALA A 344 8.14 5.09 43.13
CA ALA A 344 8.27 4.75 44.54
C ALA A 344 6.92 4.34 45.17
N GLY A 345 5.85 5.08 44.85
CA GLY A 345 4.50 4.79 45.34
C GLY A 345 3.93 3.47 44.82
N ILE A 346 4.16 3.13 43.55
CA ILE A 346 3.76 1.85 42.96
C ILE A 346 4.50 0.70 43.63
N ARG A 347 5.81 0.83 43.87
CA ARG A 347 6.58 -0.16 44.62
C ARG A 347 6.09 -0.34 46.03
N LYS A 348 5.72 0.75 46.74
CA LYS A 348 5.13 0.71 48.07
C LYS A 348 3.81 -0.06 48.14
N LYS A 349 3.06 -0.11 47.04
CA LYS A 349 1.87 -0.94 46.85
C LYS A 349 2.19 -2.41 46.59
N GLY A 350 3.45 -2.80 46.53
CA GLY A 350 3.89 -4.16 46.22
C GLY A 350 3.83 -4.54 44.76
N LEU A 351 3.68 -3.56 43.87
CA LEU A 351 3.61 -3.79 42.41
C LEU A 351 4.97 -3.63 41.75
N GLY A 352 5.27 -4.55 40.83
CA GLY A 352 6.43 -4.47 39.96
C GLY A 352 6.15 -3.65 38.70
N PHE A 353 7.18 -3.57 37.79
CA PHE A 353 7.09 -2.92 36.49
C PHE A 353 7.42 -3.93 35.39
N THR A 354 6.73 -3.83 34.28
CA THR A 354 6.99 -4.61 33.08
C THR A 354 6.68 -3.80 31.83
N THR A 355 7.17 -4.25 30.69
CA THR A 355 6.74 -3.76 29.38
C THR A 355 5.45 -4.44 28.96
N LEU A 356 4.82 -3.96 27.87
CA LEU A 356 3.59 -4.48 27.27
C LEU A 356 3.76 -5.85 26.60
#